data_8fe0dc13fbed068d5f145d03110ea355
#
_entry.id   8fe0dc13fbed068d5f145d03110ea355
#
_cell.length_a   1.000
_cell.length_b   1.000
_cell.length_c   1.000
_cell.angle_alpha   90.00
_cell.angle_beta   90.00
_cell.angle_gamma   90.00
#
_symmetry.space_group_name_H-M   'P 1'
#
loop_
_entity.id
_entity.type
_entity.pdbx_description
1 polymer ?
#
loop_
_entity_poly.entity_id
_entity_poly.type
_entity_poly.pdbx_seq_one_letter_code
_entity_poly.pdbx_strand_id
1 'polypeptide(L)'
;MDGDPSQIPVEPIPFEHGLFHLAQALRRGQARIVAIGSSTTSGEGDVIPYPARLLPLLQQHYPNAGIVMVNRGAGGQEAPEELKRFGSDVIAENPDLVIWQVGTNAVWQSPNNIPPPPSFTETTAAIHDGLVMLRDRTQADVILMDLQYLPAVLTPAKKDKAIAMVEVIGELSRDAGVNVFRRFAFMKGLVEVEGVSFDRMVNPADDHRLHQSDWVTGRLTWAVRLAIVRGVDKARLS
;
A
#
# COMPACT_ATOMS: atom_id res chain seq x y z
N MET A 1 -18.66 15.86 -7.09
CA MET A 1 -17.27 16.02 -7.58
C MET A 1 -17.11 17.45 -7.99
N ASP A 2 -16.69 18.30 -7.04
CA ASP A 2 -16.53 19.74 -7.25
C ASP A 2 -15.02 20.03 -7.34
N GLY A 3 -14.41 19.59 -8.42
CA GLY A 3 -13.05 19.94 -8.79
C GLY A 3 -13.10 20.81 -10.04
N ASP A 4 -12.25 21.81 -10.11
CA ASP A 4 -12.05 22.62 -11.30
C ASP A 4 -11.77 21.68 -12.50
N PRO A 5 -12.61 21.69 -13.55
CA PRO A 5 -12.44 20.80 -14.69
C PRO A 5 -11.15 21.04 -15.50
N SER A 6 -10.39 22.10 -15.18
CA SER A 6 -9.09 22.39 -15.81
C SER A 6 -7.91 21.69 -15.15
N GLN A 7 -8.06 21.07 -13.97
CA GLN A 7 -6.97 20.36 -13.29
C GLN A 7 -6.90 18.90 -13.73
N ILE A 8 -5.76 18.50 -14.30
CA ILE A 8 -5.48 17.10 -14.58
C ILE A 8 -5.38 16.38 -13.22
N PRO A 9 -6.19 15.33 -12.98
CA PRO A 9 -6.13 14.60 -11.71
C PRO A 9 -4.74 14.05 -11.42
N VAL A 10 -4.30 14.11 -10.16
CA VAL A 10 -3.05 13.47 -9.74
C VAL A 10 -3.16 11.98 -10.01
N GLU A 11 -2.26 11.46 -10.82
CA GLU A 11 -2.16 10.04 -11.15
C GLU A 11 -1.08 9.34 -10.32
N PRO A 12 -1.20 8.02 -10.10
CA PRO A 12 -0.14 7.26 -9.45
C PRO A 12 1.09 7.18 -10.36
N ILE A 13 2.27 7.19 -9.75
CA ILE A 13 3.53 6.92 -10.45
C ILE A 13 3.45 5.51 -11.05
N PRO A 14 3.74 5.34 -12.36
CA PRO A 14 3.69 4.03 -13.02
C PRO A 14 4.65 3.03 -12.38
N PHE A 15 4.26 1.76 -12.36
CA PHE A 15 5.12 0.66 -11.93
C PHE A 15 6.32 0.47 -12.88
N GLU A 16 7.47 0.16 -12.30
CA GLU A 16 8.70 -0.13 -13.04
C GLU A 16 8.61 -1.48 -13.76
N HIS A 17 7.94 -2.46 -13.13
CA HIS A 17 7.81 -3.82 -13.64
C HIS A 17 6.35 -4.15 -13.99
N GLY A 18 6.16 -5.04 -14.99
CA GLY A 18 4.85 -5.63 -15.27
C GLY A 18 4.40 -6.56 -14.14
N LEU A 19 3.09 -6.74 -14.00
CA LEU A 19 2.50 -7.70 -13.05
C LEU A 19 2.24 -9.03 -13.79
N PHE A 20 3.28 -9.81 -14.00
CA PHE A 20 3.28 -10.99 -14.88
C PHE A 20 2.44 -12.14 -14.33
N HIS A 21 2.59 -12.46 -13.05
CA HIS A 21 1.87 -13.55 -12.40
C HIS A 21 0.38 -13.22 -12.27
N LEU A 22 0.04 -11.99 -11.89
CA LEU A 22 -1.34 -11.52 -11.88
C LEU A 22 -1.94 -11.55 -13.29
N ALA A 23 -1.23 -11.05 -14.31
CA ALA A 23 -1.69 -11.08 -15.69
C ALA A 23 -1.96 -12.50 -16.20
N GLN A 24 -1.10 -13.46 -15.81
CA GLN A 24 -1.27 -14.87 -16.14
C GLN A 24 -2.48 -15.48 -15.41
N ALA A 25 -2.66 -15.17 -14.13
CA ALA A 25 -3.78 -15.62 -13.30
C ALA A 25 -5.13 -15.12 -13.88
N LEU A 26 -5.20 -13.84 -14.22
CA LEU A 26 -6.38 -13.24 -14.85
C LEU A 26 -6.72 -13.91 -16.19
N ARG A 27 -5.71 -14.29 -17.01
CA ARG A 27 -5.93 -15.06 -18.25
C ARG A 27 -6.46 -16.47 -17.98
N ARG A 28 -6.04 -17.10 -16.88
CA ARG A 28 -6.58 -18.40 -16.45
C ARG A 28 -8.01 -18.32 -15.88
N GLY A 29 -8.54 -17.12 -15.72
CA GLY A 29 -9.88 -16.87 -15.20
C GLY A 29 -9.99 -16.85 -13.67
N GLN A 30 -8.89 -16.95 -12.93
CA GLN A 30 -8.86 -16.90 -11.46
C GLN A 30 -7.62 -16.18 -10.99
N ALA A 31 -7.76 -15.24 -10.05
CA ALA A 31 -6.66 -14.53 -9.43
C ALA A 31 -6.87 -14.37 -7.94
N ARG A 32 -5.82 -14.55 -7.15
CA ARG A 32 -5.81 -14.33 -5.71
C ARG A 32 -4.85 -13.20 -5.34
N ILE A 33 -5.38 -12.20 -4.64
CA ILE A 33 -4.63 -11.04 -4.18
C ILE A 33 -4.65 -11.05 -2.66
N VAL A 34 -3.48 -10.94 -2.03
CA VAL A 34 -3.34 -10.78 -0.59
C VAL A 34 -2.88 -9.35 -0.29
N ALA A 35 -3.63 -8.66 0.56
CA ALA A 35 -3.26 -7.37 1.12
C ALA A 35 -2.85 -7.55 2.58
N ILE A 36 -1.61 -7.22 2.92
CA ILE A 36 -1.07 -7.28 4.28
C ILE A 36 -0.53 -5.91 4.68
N GLY A 37 -0.62 -5.56 5.95
CA GLY A 37 -0.24 -4.25 6.47
C GLY A 37 -0.91 -3.93 7.79
N SER A 38 -0.91 -2.67 8.17
CA SER A 38 -1.47 -2.17 9.42
C SER A 38 -2.93 -1.67 9.29
N SER A 39 -3.31 -0.63 10.07
CA SER A 39 -4.66 -0.07 10.13
C SER A 39 -5.21 0.42 8.79
N THR A 40 -4.39 0.96 7.90
CA THR A 40 -4.84 1.35 6.55
C THR A 40 -5.32 0.15 5.73
N THR A 41 -4.71 -1.02 5.94
CA THR A 41 -5.07 -2.26 5.26
C THR A 41 -6.24 -2.96 5.94
N SER A 42 -6.27 -3.02 7.29
CA SER A 42 -7.35 -3.66 8.04
C SER A 42 -8.66 -2.87 8.00
N GLY A 43 -8.57 -1.56 7.92
CA GLY A 43 -9.63 -0.60 8.18
C GLY A 43 -9.51 0.00 9.58
N GLU A 44 -9.91 1.26 9.72
CA GLU A 44 -9.90 2.01 10.97
C GLU A 44 -11.21 2.79 11.11
N GLY A 45 -11.91 2.56 12.23
CA GLY A 45 -13.21 3.17 12.48
C GLY A 45 -14.24 2.82 11.39
N ASP A 46 -14.96 3.82 10.91
CA ASP A 46 -16.00 3.66 9.88
C ASP A 46 -15.46 3.69 8.45
N VAL A 47 -14.14 3.79 8.26
CA VAL A 47 -13.52 3.84 6.93
C VAL A 47 -13.50 2.46 6.31
N ILE A 48 -14.16 2.29 5.17
CA ILE A 48 -14.05 1.04 4.38
C ILE A 48 -12.63 0.93 3.85
N PRO A 49 -11.87 -0.12 4.22
CA PRO A 49 -10.47 -0.25 3.84
C PRO A 49 -10.28 -0.45 2.33
N TYR A 50 -9.11 -0.01 1.82
CA TYR A 50 -8.83 -0.05 0.38
C TYR A 50 -8.97 -1.46 -0.25
N PRO A 51 -8.62 -2.59 0.41
CA PRO A 51 -8.78 -3.90 -0.22
C PRO A 51 -10.25 -4.24 -0.52
N ALA A 52 -11.16 -3.87 0.40
CA ALA A 52 -12.59 -4.10 0.22
C ALA A 52 -13.18 -3.26 -0.93
N ARG A 53 -12.65 -2.04 -1.14
CA ARG A 53 -13.05 -1.16 -2.26
C ARG A 53 -12.41 -1.59 -3.59
N LEU A 54 -11.18 -2.11 -3.54
CA LEU A 54 -10.39 -2.48 -4.71
C LEU A 54 -10.99 -3.70 -5.42
N LEU A 55 -11.48 -4.68 -4.66
CA LEU A 55 -12.04 -5.91 -5.21
C LEU A 55 -13.14 -5.67 -6.26
N PRO A 56 -14.23 -4.94 -5.97
CA PRO A 56 -15.28 -4.72 -6.97
C PRO A 56 -14.79 -3.92 -8.18
N LEU A 57 -13.83 -3.01 -8.01
CA LEU A 57 -13.25 -2.26 -9.12
C LEU A 57 -12.41 -3.12 -10.06
N LEU A 58 -11.68 -4.10 -9.51
CA LEU A 58 -10.93 -5.07 -10.31
C LEU A 58 -11.87 -6.07 -10.99
N GLN A 59 -12.90 -6.56 -10.30
CA GLN A 59 -13.91 -7.45 -10.87
C GLN A 59 -14.67 -6.79 -12.03
N GLN A 60 -15.00 -5.50 -11.89
CA GLN A 60 -15.62 -4.72 -12.96
C GLN A 60 -14.68 -4.60 -14.19
N HIS A 61 -13.38 -4.45 -13.96
CA HIS A 61 -12.40 -4.29 -15.04
C HIS A 61 -12.03 -5.63 -15.70
N TYR A 62 -12.06 -6.73 -14.94
CA TYR A 62 -11.77 -8.10 -15.40
C TYR A 62 -12.98 -9.01 -15.16
N PRO A 63 -14.11 -8.80 -15.88
CA PRO A 63 -15.38 -9.48 -15.59
C PRO A 63 -15.33 -11.00 -15.82
N ASN A 64 -14.36 -11.48 -16.59
CA ASN A 64 -14.20 -12.90 -16.90
C ASN A 64 -13.25 -13.63 -15.93
N ALA A 65 -12.75 -12.95 -14.88
CA ALA A 65 -11.88 -13.55 -13.89
C ALA A 65 -12.53 -13.57 -12.51
N GLY A 66 -12.52 -14.72 -11.86
CA GLY A 66 -12.87 -14.86 -10.45
C GLY A 66 -11.73 -14.30 -9.60
N ILE A 67 -11.86 -13.05 -9.13
CA ILE A 67 -10.84 -12.41 -8.29
C ILE A 67 -11.21 -12.57 -6.83
N VAL A 68 -10.27 -13.09 -6.04
CA VAL A 68 -10.36 -13.18 -4.58
C VAL A 68 -9.38 -12.17 -3.96
N MET A 69 -9.87 -11.35 -3.04
CA MET A 69 -9.06 -10.41 -2.24
C MET A 69 -9.06 -10.87 -0.78
N VAL A 70 -7.89 -11.23 -0.27
CA VAL A 70 -7.69 -11.61 1.13
C VAL A 70 -7.08 -10.44 1.88
N ASN A 71 -7.81 -9.88 2.84
CA ASN A 71 -7.31 -8.81 3.68
C ASN A 71 -6.69 -9.40 4.95
N ARG A 72 -5.38 -9.20 5.12
CA ARG A 72 -4.55 -9.60 6.27
C ARG A 72 -3.98 -8.39 7.00
N GLY A 73 -4.65 -7.24 6.94
CA GLY A 73 -4.31 -6.07 7.73
C GLY A 73 -4.49 -6.31 9.23
N ALA A 74 -3.62 -5.74 10.06
CA ALA A 74 -3.73 -5.76 11.52
C ALA A 74 -3.27 -4.41 12.09
N GLY A 75 -4.19 -3.65 12.70
CA GLY A 75 -3.92 -2.31 13.21
C GLY A 75 -2.71 -2.24 14.12
N GLY A 76 -1.89 -1.20 13.99
CA GLY A 76 -0.71 -0.96 14.81
C GLY A 76 0.53 -1.78 14.50
N GLN A 77 0.44 -2.81 13.64
CA GLN A 77 1.59 -3.63 13.25
C GLN A 77 2.52 -2.89 12.28
N GLU A 78 3.77 -3.34 12.27
CA GLU A 78 4.80 -2.93 11.31
C GLU A 78 5.49 -4.18 10.74
N ALA A 79 6.36 -4.01 9.77
CA ALA A 79 7.00 -5.09 9.02
C ALA A 79 7.53 -6.27 9.88
N PRO A 80 8.18 -6.08 11.05
CA PRO A 80 8.62 -7.21 11.89
C PRO A 80 7.47 -8.08 12.44
N GLU A 81 6.33 -7.48 12.81
CA GLU A 81 5.16 -8.23 13.27
C GLU A 81 4.46 -8.93 12.10
N GLU A 82 4.36 -8.25 10.97
CA GLU A 82 3.74 -8.76 9.75
C GLU A 82 4.53 -9.95 9.20
N LEU A 83 5.88 -9.86 9.20
CA LEU A 83 6.77 -10.93 8.76
C LEU A 83 6.58 -12.24 9.54
N LYS A 84 6.33 -12.17 10.86
CA LYS A 84 6.09 -13.35 11.70
C LYS A 84 4.88 -14.18 11.23
N ARG A 85 3.93 -13.55 10.56
CA ARG A 85 2.70 -14.21 10.08
C ARG A 85 2.65 -14.41 8.55
N PHE A 86 3.75 -14.11 7.83
CA PHE A 86 3.80 -14.35 6.37
C PHE A 86 3.51 -15.79 5.98
N GLY A 87 3.97 -16.75 6.79
CA GLY A 87 3.72 -18.16 6.51
C GLY A 87 2.24 -18.50 6.41
N SER A 88 1.45 -18.11 7.41
CA SER A 88 0.00 -18.39 7.49
C SER A 88 -0.85 -17.43 6.66
N ASP A 89 -0.49 -16.16 6.64
CA ASP A 89 -1.37 -15.11 6.15
C ASP A 89 -1.13 -14.74 4.68
N VAL A 90 0.07 -15.06 4.16
CA VAL A 90 0.44 -14.73 2.78
C VAL A 90 0.77 -15.99 1.99
N ILE A 91 1.78 -16.76 2.43
CA ILE A 91 2.32 -17.88 1.66
C ILE A 91 1.30 -19.01 1.54
N ALA A 92 0.59 -19.35 2.63
CA ALA A 92 -0.45 -20.38 2.63
C ALA A 92 -1.64 -20.03 1.73
N GLU A 93 -1.84 -18.76 1.41
CA GLU A 93 -2.89 -18.30 0.49
C GLU A 93 -2.53 -18.54 -0.99
N ASN A 94 -1.28 -18.87 -1.30
CA ASN A 94 -0.80 -19.06 -2.68
C ASN A 94 -1.20 -17.90 -3.61
N PRO A 95 -0.77 -16.65 -3.31
CA PRO A 95 -1.20 -15.46 -4.02
C PRO A 95 -0.60 -15.34 -5.43
N ASP A 96 -1.32 -14.68 -6.33
CA ASP A 96 -0.80 -14.18 -7.61
C ASP A 96 -0.27 -12.73 -7.50
N LEU A 97 -0.76 -11.98 -6.49
CA LEU A 97 -0.29 -10.64 -6.15
C LEU A 97 -0.30 -10.45 -4.62
N VAL A 98 0.76 -9.89 -4.09
CA VAL A 98 0.84 -9.40 -2.71
C VAL A 98 0.92 -7.87 -2.72
N ILE A 99 0.06 -7.19 -1.96
CA ILE A 99 0.17 -5.76 -1.65
C ILE A 99 0.56 -5.65 -0.19
N TRP A 100 1.77 -5.16 0.07
CA TRP A 100 2.33 -5.07 1.42
C TRP A 100 2.57 -3.62 1.82
N GLN A 101 1.78 -3.13 2.79
CA GLN A 101 1.86 -1.76 3.30
C GLN A 101 2.77 -1.72 4.52
N VAL A 102 3.81 -0.86 4.48
CA VAL A 102 4.90 -0.84 5.48
C VAL A 102 5.38 0.57 5.81
N GLY A 103 6.11 0.71 6.91
CA GLY A 103 6.95 1.86 7.25
C GLY A 103 6.28 2.95 8.09
N THR A 104 4.95 2.98 8.16
CA THR A 104 4.23 4.07 8.84
C THR A 104 4.43 4.05 10.35
N ASN A 105 4.22 2.90 10.99
CA ASN A 105 4.23 2.81 12.45
C ASN A 105 5.63 2.98 13.03
N ALA A 106 6.67 2.54 12.31
CA ALA A 106 8.07 2.80 12.68
C ALA A 106 8.42 4.29 12.73
N VAL A 107 7.73 5.12 11.91
CA VAL A 107 7.93 6.58 11.89
C VAL A 107 7.03 7.28 12.91
N TRP A 108 5.76 6.84 12.98
CA TRP A 108 4.73 7.54 13.75
C TRP A 108 4.77 7.24 15.23
N GLN A 109 4.93 5.97 15.62
CA GLN A 109 4.84 5.57 17.02
C GLN A 109 5.96 6.18 17.88
N SER A 110 5.64 6.47 19.12
CA SER A 110 6.62 6.97 20.08
C SER A 110 7.56 5.84 20.51
N PRO A 111 8.88 6.09 20.58
CA PRO A 111 9.83 5.11 21.12
C PRO A 111 9.58 4.82 22.62
N ASN A 112 8.81 5.67 23.31
CA ASN A 112 8.43 5.48 24.70
C ASN A 112 7.19 4.61 24.90
N ASN A 113 6.58 4.07 23.82
CA ASN A 113 5.49 3.11 23.94
C ASN A 113 5.97 1.82 24.62
N ILE A 114 5.05 1.10 25.24
CA ILE A 114 5.35 -0.20 25.89
C ILE A 114 4.43 -1.27 25.29
N PRO A 115 4.97 -2.25 24.56
CA PRO A 115 6.37 -2.34 24.10
C PRO A 115 6.74 -1.21 23.14
N PRO A 116 8.03 -0.88 22.99
CA PRO A 116 8.46 0.10 22.01
C PRO A 116 8.17 -0.41 20.59
N PRO A 117 7.87 0.49 19.64
CA PRO A 117 7.71 0.11 18.25
C PRO A 117 9.03 -0.39 17.66
N PRO A 118 8.99 -1.17 16.59
CA PRO A 118 10.18 -1.53 15.84
C PRO A 118 10.98 -0.28 15.43
N SER A 119 12.29 -0.35 15.60
CA SER A 119 13.19 0.71 15.13
C SER A 119 13.19 0.81 13.60
N PHE A 120 13.75 1.90 13.10
CA PHE A 120 13.96 2.07 11.64
C PHE A 120 14.73 0.88 11.04
N THR A 121 15.83 0.49 11.68
CA THR A 121 16.69 -0.63 11.22
C THR A 121 15.96 -1.97 11.27
N GLU A 122 15.23 -2.27 12.33
CA GLU A 122 14.45 -3.50 12.43
C GLU A 122 13.35 -3.56 11.36
N THR A 123 12.70 -2.44 11.09
CA THR A 123 11.68 -2.34 10.05
C THR A 123 12.26 -2.58 8.66
N THR A 124 13.37 -1.92 8.32
CA THR A 124 14.00 -2.08 7.01
C THR A 124 14.58 -3.48 6.81
N ALA A 125 15.17 -4.09 7.84
CA ALA A 125 15.62 -5.48 7.82
C ALA A 125 14.44 -6.45 7.60
N ALA A 126 13.32 -6.24 8.29
CA ALA A 126 12.14 -7.09 8.13
C ALA A 126 11.49 -6.94 6.74
N ILE A 127 11.51 -5.75 6.14
CA ILE A 127 11.06 -5.56 4.76
C ILE A 127 11.95 -6.35 3.81
N HIS A 128 13.27 -6.23 3.94
CA HIS A 128 14.23 -7.01 3.14
C HIS A 128 13.97 -8.52 3.27
N ASP A 129 13.91 -9.04 4.49
CA ASP A 129 13.70 -10.47 4.75
C ASP A 129 12.35 -10.97 4.24
N GLY A 130 11.30 -10.14 4.35
CA GLY A 130 9.99 -10.43 3.79
C GLY A 130 9.99 -10.51 2.26
N LEU A 131 10.71 -9.62 1.57
CA LEU A 131 10.87 -9.66 0.12
C LEU A 131 11.63 -10.92 -0.31
N VAL A 132 12.70 -11.29 0.40
CA VAL A 132 13.42 -12.55 0.19
C VAL A 132 12.49 -13.75 0.37
N MET A 133 11.70 -13.78 1.45
CA MET A 133 10.76 -14.87 1.74
C MET A 133 9.68 -14.98 0.65
N LEU A 134 9.12 -13.86 0.18
CA LEU A 134 8.11 -13.86 -0.90
C LEU A 134 8.70 -14.38 -2.20
N ARG A 135 9.90 -13.94 -2.58
CA ARG A 135 10.62 -14.42 -3.77
C ARG A 135 10.88 -15.93 -3.72
N ASP A 136 11.34 -16.43 -2.58
CA ASP A 136 11.80 -17.80 -2.44
C ASP A 136 10.64 -18.81 -2.24
N ARG A 137 9.48 -18.33 -1.78
CA ARG A 137 8.35 -19.18 -1.37
C ARG A 137 7.06 -18.95 -2.12
N THR A 138 7.00 -17.96 -3.01
CA THR A 138 5.84 -17.68 -3.86
C THR A 138 6.26 -17.37 -5.29
N GLN A 139 5.29 -17.32 -6.19
CA GLN A 139 5.47 -16.77 -7.54
C GLN A 139 4.69 -15.45 -7.70
N ALA A 140 4.23 -14.85 -6.60
CA ALA A 140 3.41 -13.66 -6.66
C ALA A 140 4.19 -12.44 -7.17
N ASP A 141 3.53 -11.60 -7.94
CA ASP A 141 3.96 -10.22 -8.07
C ASP A 141 3.86 -9.54 -6.71
N VAL A 142 4.77 -8.60 -6.42
CA VAL A 142 4.76 -7.87 -5.15
C VAL A 142 4.67 -6.37 -5.41
N ILE A 143 3.78 -5.72 -4.67
CA ILE A 143 3.68 -4.26 -4.59
C ILE A 143 3.90 -3.87 -3.14
N LEU A 144 5.02 -3.20 -2.83
CA LEU A 144 5.12 -2.47 -1.58
C LEU A 144 4.23 -1.21 -1.65
N MET A 145 3.57 -0.86 -0.56
CA MET A 145 2.86 0.41 -0.40
C MET A 145 3.57 1.20 0.69
N ASP A 146 4.17 2.32 0.32
CA ASP A 146 4.90 3.18 1.25
C ASP A 146 3.96 3.99 2.17
N LEU A 147 4.48 4.95 2.93
CA LEU A 147 3.77 5.71 3.95
C LEU A 147 2.68 6.60 3.36
N GLN A 148 1.72 6.99 4.19
CA GLN A 148 0.80 8.09 3.90
C GLN A 148 1.44 9.47 4.11
N TYR A 149 1.03 10.46 3.34
CA TYR A 149 1.38 11.87 3.51
C TYR A 149 0.29 12.57 4.32
N LEU A 150 0.39 12.45 5.67
CA LEU A 150 -0.58 13.02 6.62
C LEU A 150 0.13 13.72 7.79
N PRO A 151 -0.54 14.67 8.48
CA PRO A 151 0.08 15.50 9.51
C PRO A 151 0.84 14.73 10.59
N ALA A 152 0.35 13.55 11.01
CA ALA A 152 0.98 12.74 12.05
C ALA A 152 2.44 12.34 11.76
N VAL A 153 2.80 12.14 10.48
CA VAL A 153 4.17 11.78 10.05
C VAL A 153 4.94 12.98 9.49
N LEU A 154 4.30 14.14 9.36
CA LEU A 154 4.88 15.35 8.77
C LEU A 154 5.30 16.39 9.81
N THR A 155 5.23 16.08 11.10
CA THR A 155 5.71 16.98 12.16
C THR A 155 7.22 17.23 12.01
N PRO A 156 7.75 18.37 12.48
CA PRO A 156 9.20 18.65 12.40
C PRO A 156 10.08 17.52 12.96
N ALA A 157 9.61 16.80 13.99
CA ALA A 157 10.34 15.69 14.60
C ALA A 157 10.31 14.38 13.80
N LYS A 158 9.41 14.23 12.82
CA LYS A 158 9.17 12.95 12.12
C LYS A 158 9.37 13.04 10.61
N LYS A 159 9.26 14.22 10.03
CA LYS A 159 9.26 14.42 8.58
C LYS A 159 10.51 13.83 7.89
N ASP A 160 11.69 14.10 8.45
CA ASP A 160 12.93 13.59 7.85
C ASP A 160 13.01 12.06 7.93
N LYS A 161 12.56 11.49 9.05
CA LYS A 161 12.46 10.02 9.18
C LYS A 161 11.43 9.42 8.22
N ALA A 162 10.32 10.12 7.96
CA ALA A 162 9.33 9.68 6.98
C ALA A 162 9.90 9.69 5.55
N ILE A 163 10.63 10.74 5.17
CA ILE A 163 11.30 10.83 3.87
C ILE A 163 12.33 9.71 3.72
N ALA A 164 13.20 9.52 4.72
CA ALA A 164 14.20 8.45 4.71
C ALA A 164 13.56 7.04 4.61
N MET A 165 12.40 6.81 5.25
CA MET A 165 11.68 5.54 5.15
C MET A 165 11.10 5.33 3.73
N VAL A 166 10.56 6.37 3.10
CA VAL A 166 10.08 6.30 1.71
C VAL A 166 11.24 5.99 0.75
N GLU A 167 12.40 6.59 0.95
CA GLU A 167 13.59 6.37 0.14
C GLU A 167 14.08 4.92 0.26
N VAL A 168 14.22 4.41 1.49
CA VAL A 168 14.72 3.04 1.72
C VAL A 168 13.74 1.98 1.24
N ILE A 169 12.43 2.19 1.36
CA ILE A 169 11.43 1.31 0.77
C ILE A 169 11.61 1.25 -0.77
N GLY A 170 11.89 2.41 -1.38
CA GLY A 170 12.19 2.49 -2.80
C GLY A 170 13.48 1.76 -3.20
N GLU A 171 14.52 1.81 -2.39
CA GLU A 171 15.78 1.08 -2.61
C GLU A 171 15.57 -0.42 -2.50
N LEU A 172 14.98 -0.89 -1.40
CA LEU A 172 14.68 -2.30 -1.18
C LEU A 172 13.80 -2.89 -2.30
N SER A 173 12.84 -2.12 -2.82
CA SER A 173 12.02 -2.58 -3.93
C SER A 173 12.80 -2.74 -5.24
N ARG A 174 13.71 -1.79 -5.55
CA ARG A 174 14.57 -1.90 -6.74
C ARG A 174 15.52 -3.09 -6.64
N ASP A 175 16.14 -3.29 -5.48
CA ASP A 175 17.06 -4.39 -5.23
C ASP A 175 16.37 -5.76 -5.34
N ALA A 176 15.10 -5.84 -4.92
CA ALA A 176 14.29 -7.04 -5.02
C ALA A 176 13.58 -7.22 -6.38
N GLY A 177 13.62 -6.22 -7.27
CA GLY A 177 12.91 -6.24 -8.55
C GLY A 177 11.38 -6.22 -8.42
N VAL A 178 10.84 -5.58 -7.37
CA VAL A 178 9.40 -5.47 -7.11
C VAL A 178 8.90 -4.04 -7.28
N ASN A 179 7.59 -3.86 -7.37
CA ASN A 179 6.98 -2.55 -7.53
C ASN A 179 6.72 -1.85 -6.19
N VAL A 180 6.70 -0.51 -6.22
CA VAL A 180 6.19 0.33 -5.12
C VAL A 180 5.00 1.13 -5.61
N PHE A 181 3.89 1.04 -4.88
CA PHE A 181 2.86 2.05 -4.95
C PHE A 181 3.29 3.24 -4.08
N ARG A 182 3.70 4.32 -4.71
CA ARG A 182 4.23 5.55 -4.10
C ARG A 182 3.11 6.36 -3.46
N ARG A 183 2.51 5.81 -2.37
CA ARG A 183 1.37 6.44 -1.67
C ARG A 183 1.72 7.82 -1.13
N PHE A 184 2.91 7.97 -0.54
CA PHE A 184 3.39 9.25 -0.02
C PHE A 184 3.41 10.33 -1.11
N ALA A 185 3.99 10.03 -2.27
CA ALA A 185 4.05 10.96 -3.39
C ALA A 185 2.67 11.25 -3.99
N PHE A 186 1.81 10.24 -4.13
CA PHE A 186 0.44 10.41 -4.60
C PHE A 186 -0.36 11.35 -3.69
N MET A 187 -0.35 11.09 -2.37
CA MET A 187 -1.08 11.93 -1.40
C MET A 187 -0.49 13.34 -1.28
N LYS A 188 0.85 13.48 -1.41
CA LYS A 188 1.50 14.79 -1.51
C LYS A 188 1.00 15.57 -2.71
N GLY A 189 0.85 14.92 -3.86
CA GLY A 189 0.27 15.52 -5.07
C GLY A 189 -1.15 16.02 -4.86
N LEU A 190 -2.01 15.28 -4.12
CA LEU A 190 -3.36 15.75 -3.79
C LEU A 190 -3.33 17.10 -3.02
N VAL A 191 -2.37 17.27 -2.11
CA VAL A 191 -2.23 18.53 -1.35
C VAL A 191 -1.61 19.63 -2.19
N GLU A 192 -0.48 19.36 -2.85
CA GLU A 192 0.33 20.40 -3.50
C GLU A 192 -0.14 20.76 -4.91
N VAL A 193 -0.78 19.84 -5.62
CA VAL A 193 -1.26 20.05 -7.00
C VAL A 193 -2.76 20.28 -7.04
N GLU A 194 -3.55 19.44 -6.35
CA GLU A 194 -5.01 19.58 -6.35
C GLU A 194 -5.53 20.51 -5.23
N GLY A 195 -4.68 21.02 -4.33
CA GLY A 195 -5.06 21.92 -3.24
C GLY A 195 -5.95 21.27 -2.18
N VAL A 196 -5.93 19.94 -2.05
CA VAL A 196 -6.75 19.21 -1.07
C VAL A 196 -6.23 19.49 0.34
N SER A 197 -7.10 19.95 1.23
CA SER A 197 -6.74 20.20 2.62
C SER A 197 -6.48 18.89 3.39
N PHE A 198 -5.59 18.95 4.38
CA PHE A 198 -5.39 17.81 5.28
C PHE A 198 -6.65 17.41 6.05
N ASP A 199 -7.52 18.36 6.38
CA ASP A 199 -8.77 18.05 7.08
C ASP A 199 -9.72 17.20 6.23
N ARG A 200 -9.68 17.32 4.90
CA ARG A 200 -10.40 16.42 4.01
C ARG A 200 -9.76 15.05 3.89
N MET A 201 -8.43 14.96 4.09
CA MET A 201 -7.66 13.71 3.94
C MET A 201 -7.62 12.88 5.22
N VAL A 202 -7.72 13.51 6.38
CA VAL A 202 -7.67 12.87 7.70
C VAL A 202 -9.07 12.39 8.10
N ASN A 203 -9.13 11.20 8.72
CA ASN A 203 -10.37 10.75 9.36
C ASN A 203 -10.73 11.75 10.48
N PRO A 204 -11.93 12.38 10.43
CA PRO A 204 -12.32 13.37 11.43
C PRO A 204 -12.44 12.81 12.85
N ALA A 205 -12.54 11.50 13.02
CA ALA A 205 -12.56 10.85 14.33
C ALA A 205 -11.16 10.51 14.87
N ASP A 206 -10.08 10.79 14.11
CA ASP A 206 -8.70 10.52 14.51
C ASP A 206 -7.99 11.78 15.01
N ASP A 207 -7.96 11.95 16.32
CA ASP A 207 -7.27 13.07 17.00
C ASP A 207 -5.76 13.09 16.72
N HIS A 208 -5.17 11.94 16.37
CA HIS A 208 -3.74 11.84 16.03
C HIS A 208 -3.43 12.32 14.61
N ARG A 209 -4.44 12.49 13.75
CA ARG A 209 -4.30 12.90 12.35
C ARG A 209 -3.40 11.97 11.53
N LEU A 210 -3.45 10.68 11.85
CA LEU A 210 -2.71 9.59 11.22
C LEU A 210 -3.54 8.84 10.18
N HIS A 211 -4.81 8.56 10.50
CA HIS A 211 -5.64 7.70 9.67
C HIS A 211 -6.33 8.48 8.56
N GLN A 212 -6.43 7.83 7.44
CA GLN A 212 -7.04 8.38 6.22
C GLN A 212 -8.55 8.50 6.37
N SER A 213 -9.11 9.60 5.83
CA SER A 213 -10.57 9.72 5.67
C SER A 213 -11.11 8.71 4.64
N ASP A 214 -12.41 8.50 4.69
CA ASP A 214 -13.11 7.68 3.71
C ASP A 214 -12.93 8.21 2.28
N TRP A 215 -12.94 9.54 2.12
CA TRP A 215 -12.74 10.20 0.83
C TRP A 215 -11.36 9.89 0.23
N VAL A 216 -10.27 10.11 0.98
CA VAL A 216 -8.92 9.86 0.44
C VAL A 216 -8.65 8.38 0.26
N THR A 217 -9.25 7.51 1.07
CA THR A 217 -9.20 6.05 0.88
C THR A 217 -9.82 5.65 -0.47
N GLY A 218 -10.94 6.30 -0.86
CA GLY A 218 -11.53 6.13 -2.18
C GLY A 218 -10.60 6.57 -3.32
N ARG A 219 -9.96 7.75 -3.19
CA ARG A 219 -8.97 8.26 -4.16
C ARG A 219 -7.75 7.33 -4.27
N LEU A 220 -7.25 6.87 -3.14
CA LEU A 220 -6.15 5.90 -3.06
C LEU A 220 -6.51 4.59 -3.76
N THR A 221 -7.69 4.06 -3.49
CA THR A 221 -8.16 2.80 -4.12
C THR A 221 -8.23 2.92 -5.64
N TRP A 222 -8.75 4.04 -6.15
CA TRP A 222 -8.76 4.32 -7.57
C TRP A 222 -7.34 4.33 -8.15
N ALA A 223 -6.39 4.99 -7.48
CA ALA A 223 -5.01 5.08 -7.91
C ALA A 223 -4.31 3.71 -7.89
N VAL A 224 -4.53 2.89 -6.85
CA VAL A 224 -4.01 1.51 -6.76
C VAL A 224 -4.58 0.66 -7.90
N ARG A 225 -5.91 0.73 -8.15
CA ARG A 225 -6.52 0.05 -9.30
C ARG A 225 -5.86 0.44 -10.62
N LEU A 226 -5.68 1.74 -10.85
CA LEU A 226 -5.07 2.24 -12.09
C LEU A 226 -3.64 1.72 -12.26
N ALA A 227 -2.84 1.74 -11.19
CA ALA A 227 -1.47 1.22 -11.20
C ALA A 227 -1.44 -0.29 -11.49
N ILE A 228 -2.35 -1.07 -10.87
CA ILE A 228 -2.46 -2.51 -11.12
C ILE A 228 -2.86 -2.79 -12.58
N VAL A 229 -3.88 -2.11 -13.10
CA VAL A 229 -4.32 -2.30 -14.50
C VAL A 229 -3.17 -2.00 -15.47
N ARG A 230 -2.49 -0.87 -15.30
CA ARG A 230 -1.33 -0.52 -16.13
C ARG A 230 -0.19 -1.53 -16.00
N GLY A 231 0.05 -2.06 -14.79
CA GLY A 231 1.06 -3.11 -14.56
C GLY A 231 0.71 -4.44 -15.25
N VAL A 232 -0.57 -4.83 -15.26
CA VAL A 232 -1.06 -5.99 -16.01
C VAL A 232 -0.92 -5.77 -17.50
N ASP A 233 -1.28 -4.59 -18.01
CA ASP A 233 -1.16 -4.28 -19.44
C ASP A 233 0.31 -4.26 -19.90
N LYS A 234 1.22 -3.70 -19.07
CA LYS A 234 2.66 -3.74 -19.31
C LYS A 234 3.19 -5.18 -19.42
N ALA A 235 2.74 -6.09 -18.54
CA ALA A 235 3.10 -7.49 -18.58
C ALA A 235 2.58 -8.25 -19.82
N ARG A 236 1.55 -7.73 -20.51
CA ARG A 236 1.00 -8.33 -21.74
C ARG A 236 1.75 -7.90 -23.00
N LEU A 237 2.51 -6.82 -22.91
CA LEU A 237 3.26 -6.24 -24.02
C LEU A 237 4.73 -6.71 -24.05
N SER A 238 5.18 -7.39 -23.01
CA SER A 238 6.53 -7.94 -22.83
C SER A 238 6.55 -9.42 -23.16
#